data_5ffda198086fa07114f89dd56ac1d259
#
_entry.id   5ffda198086fa07114f89dd56ac1d259
#
_cell.length_a   1.000
_cell.length_b   1.000
_cell.length_c   1.000
_cell.angle_alpha   90.00
_cell.angle_beta   90.00
_cell.angle_gamma   90.00
#
_symmetry.space_group_name_H-M   'P 1'
#
loop_
_entity.id
_entity.type
_entity.pdbx_description
1 polymer ?
#
loop_
_entity_poly.entity_id
_entity_poly.type
_entity_poly.pdbx_seq_one_letter_code
_entity_poly.pdbx_strand_id
1 'polypeptide(L)'
;MRLTSSEFGKIFERYPEEIQDICWGVRDLVFEVVPTAWEHGKMGGVAYYLTEHSSPLKGMICHLTAEHDQVKIGFIFGAFMDDPLGLLQGEQKAKRYLILDDFESVPWEGVKELVRSAAAVDPTTFY
;
A
#
# COMPACT_ATOMS: atom_id res chain seq x y z
N MET A 1 2.03 -10.84 10.76
CA MET A 1 2.54 -11.99 9.99
C MET A 1 2.91 -11.55 8.60
N ARG A 2 4.03 -11.99 8.10
CA ARG A 2 4.40 -11.80 6.70
C ARG A 2 4.07 -13.04 5.90
N LEU A 3 3.64 -12.83 4.67
CA LEU A 3 3.63 -13.91 3.69
C LEU A 3 5.08 -14.35 3.42
N THR A 4 5.27 -15.62 3.07
CA THR A 4 6.57 -16.03 2.55
C THR A 4 6.80 -15.37 1.19
N SER A 5 8.05 -15.31 0.74
CA SER A 5 8.36 -14.80 -0.59
C SER A 5 7.63 -15.58 -1.68
N SER A 6 7.50 -16.89 -1.51
CA SER A 6 6.77 -17.73 -2.44
C SER A 6 5.28 -17.38 -2.49
N GLU A 7 4.66 -17.19 -1.33
CA GLU A 7 3.25 -16.81 -1.24
C GLU A 7 2.98 -15.46 -1.88
N PHE A 8 3.81 -14.47 -1.56
CA PHE A 8 3.70 -13.14 -2.16
C PHE A 8 3.89 -13.20 -3.68
N GLY A 9 4.94 -13.88 -4.13
CA GLY A 9 5.23 -14.01 -5.55
C GLY A 9 4.09 -14.65 -6.34
N LYS A 10 3.41 -15.64 -5.78
CA LYS A 10 2.27 -16.30 -6.43
C LYS A 10 1.09 -15.37 -6.66
N ILE A 11 0.88 -14.40 -5.79
CA ILE A 11 -0.22 -13.44 -5.95
C ILE A 11 -0.05 -12.64 -7.24
N PHE A 12 1.18 -12.32 -7.59
CA PHE A 12 1.48 -11.42 -8.71
C PHE A 12 2.12 -12.12 -9.91
N GLU A 13 2.24 -13.45 -9.91
CA GLU A 13 2.99 -14.17 -10.95
C GLU A 13 2.42 -14.03 -12.37
N ARG A 14 1.12 -13.70 -12.50
CA ARG A 14 0.47 -13.50 -13.79
C ARG A 14 0.79 -12.18 -14.46
N TYR A 15 1.29 -11.23 -13.67
CA TYR A 15 1.50 -9.88 -14.16
C TYR A 15 2.87 -9.74 -14.80
N PRO A 16 3.07 -8.76 -15.68
CA PRO A 16 4.39 -8.52 -16.27
C PRO A 16 5.46 -8.32 -15.20
N GLU A 17 6.70 -8.69 -15.55
CA GLU A 17 7.82 -8.63 -14.61
C GLU A 17 8.00 -7.25 -14.00
N GLU A 18 7.86 -6.19 -14.81
CA GLU A 18 7.98 -4.81 -14.31
C GLU A 18 6.92 -4.50 -13.26
N ILE A 19 5.70 -4.99 -13.45
CA ILE A 19 4.62 -4.82 -12.46
C ILE A 19 4.95 -5.59 -11.19
N GLN A 20 5.47 -6.80 -11.32
CA GLN A 20 5.92 -7.57 -10.16
C GLN A 20 7.02 -6.84 -9.39
N ASP A 21 7.97 -6.25 -10.09
CA ASP A 21 9.08 -5.51 -9.47
C ASP A 21 8.57 -4.33 -8.66
N ILE A 22 7.57 -3.60 -9.16
CA ILE A 22 6.94 -2.52 -8.41
C ILE A 22 6.29 -3.06 -7.13
N CYS A 23 5.57 -4.18 -7.23
CA CYS A 23 4.93 -4.80 -6.07
C CYS A 23 5.96 -5.20 -5.00
N TRP A 24 7.08 -5.80 -5.40
CA TRP A 24 8.16 -6.15 -4.48
C TRP A 24 8.76 -4.90 -3.81
N GLY A 25 8.94 -3.84 -4.59
CA GLY A 25 9.46 -2.57 -4.07
C GLY A 25 8.53 -1.96 -3.03
N VAL A 26 7.23 -1.98 -3.28
CA VAL A 26 6.24 -1.49 -2.31
C VAL A 26 6.26 -2.34 -1.03
N ARG A 27 6.33 -3.65 -1.18
CA ARG A 27 6.41 -4.56 -0.02
C ARG A 27 7.62 -4.24 0.85
N ASP A 28 8.78 -4.12 0.23
CA ASP A 28 10.02 -3.82 0.95
C ASP A 28 9.89 -2.50 1.72
N LEU A 29 9.29 -1.52 1.09
CA LEU A 29 9.11 -0.20 1.67
C LEU A 29 8.14 -0.24 2.85
N VAL A 30 7.03 -0.97 2.74
CA VAL A 30 6.07 -1.10 3.85
C VAL A 30 6.75 -1.71 5.07
N PHE A 31 7.52 -2.79 4.88
CA PHE A 31 8.21 -3.43 6.00
C PHE A 31 9.42 -2.64 6.51
N GLU A 32 9.97 -1.76 5.71
CA GLU A 32 10.98 -0.82 6.18
C GLU A 32 10.37 0.19 7.16
N VAL A 33 9.19 0.72 6.81
CA VAL A 33 8.49 1.72 7.64
C VAL A 33 7.81 1.08 8.85
N VAL A 34 7.17 -0.06 8.65
CA VAL A 34 6.41 -0.77 9.70
C VAL A 34 6.87 -2.24 9.72
N PRO A 35 8.01 -2.53 10.38
CA PRO A 35 8.56 -3.89 10.40
C PRO A 35 7.62 -4.96 10.97
N THR A 36 6.68 -4.55 11.81
CA THR A 36 5.73 -5.46 12.45
C THR A 36 4.38 -5.52 11.74
N ALA A 37 4.27 -4.95 10.54
CA ALA A 37 3.02 -4.96 9.79
C ALA A 37 2.51 -6.38 9.52
N TRP A 38 1.20 -6.53 9.51
CA TRP A 38 0.53 -7.76 9.08
C TRP A 38 0.22 -7.68 7.60
N GLU A 39 0.61 -8.71 6.89
CA GLU A 39 0.44 -8.83 5.46
C GLU A 39 -0.63 -9.87 5.17
N HIS A 40 -1.68 -9.48 4.49
CA HIS A 40 -2.81 -10.34 4.17
C HIS A 40 -2.99 -10.41 2.66
N GLY A 41 -2.77 -11.61 2.11
CA GLY A 41 -2.94 -11.84 0.67
C GLY A 41 -4.40 -12.02 0.29
N LYS A 42 -4.76 -11.51 -0.88
CA LYS A 42 -6.07 -11.71 -1.48
C LYS A 42 -5.89 -11.80 -3.00
N MET A 43 -6.96 -12.12 -3.71
CA MET A 43 -6.87 -12.27 -5.16
C MET A 43 -6.43 -10.95 -5.81
N GLY A 44 -5.29 -10.99 -6.48
CA GLY A 44 -4.75 -9.83 -7.21
C GLY A 44 -4.17 -8.73 -6.32
N GLY A 45 -4.00 -8.97 -5.02
CA GLY A 45 -3.51 -7.93 -4.15
C GLY A 45 -3.13 -8.37 -2.75
N VAL A 46 -2.66 -7.40 -1.98
CA VAL A 46 -2.24 -7.59 -0.59
C VAL A 46 -2.69 -6.39 0.22
N ALA A 47 -3.17 -6.64 1.42
CA ALA A 47 -3.49 -5.57 2.37
C ALA A 47 -2.48 -5.61 3.52
N TYR A 48 -2.12 -4.43 4.01
CA TYR A 48 -1.19 -4.26 5.12
C TYR A 48 -1.89 -3.61 6.30
N TYR A 49 -1.70 -4.19 7.48
CA TYR A 49 -2.33 -3.75 8.72
C TYR A 49 -1.29 -3.55 9.81
N LEU A 50 -1.61 -2.70 10.78
CA LEU A 50 -0.72 -2.46 11.92
C LEU A 50 -0.60 -3.69 12.81
N THR A 51 -1.70 -4.44 13.00
CA THR A 51 -1.71 -5.67 13.80
C THR A 51 -2.65 -6.71 13.18
N GLU A 52 -2.56 -7.96 13.65
CA GLU A 52 -3.43 -9.04 13.21
C GLU A 52 -4.91 -8.80 13.54
N HIS A 53 -5.19 -7.96 14.54
CA HIS A 53 -6.56 -7.67 14.97
C HIS A 53 -7.14 -6.43 14.31
N SER A 54 -6.39 -5.81 13.40
CA SER A 54 -6.84 -4.63 12.69
C SER A 54 -7.94 -4.98 11.69
N SER A 55 -8.80 -4.01 11.44
CA SER A 55 -9.82 -4.08 10.39
C SER A 55 -9.53 -2.98 9.36
N PRO A 56 -10.21 -3.00 8.19
CA PRO A 56 -10.02 -1.92 7.22
C PRO A 56 -10.25 -0.53 7.79
N LEU A 57 -11.17 -0.37 8.75
CA LEU A 57 -11.45 0.92 9.38
C LEU A 57 -10.55 1.21 10.57
N LYS A 58 -9.82 0.22 11.08
CA LYS A 58 -8.97 0.38 12.26
C LYS A 58 -7.65 -0.33 12.02
N GLY A 59 -6.65 0.40 11.57
CA GLY A 59 -5.30 -0.10 11.47
C GLY A 59 -4.86 -0.61 10.11
N MET A 60 -5.64 -0.41 9.04
CA MET A 60 -5.13 -0.66 7.70
C MET A 60 -4.12 0.44 7.35
N ILE A 61 -2.92 0.02 6.96
CA ILE A 61 -1.89 0.95 6.49
C ILE A 61 -2.19 1.31 5.04
N CYS A 62 -2.26 0.31 4.17
CA CYS A 62 -2.54 0.49 2.75
C CYS A 62 -2.91 -0.87 2.14
N HIS A 63 -3.40 -0.83 0.92
CA HIS A 63 -3.57 -2.04 0.13
C HIS A 63 -2.93 -1.87 -1.24
N LEU A 64 -2.40 -2.98 -1.74
CA LEU A 64 -1.64 -3.06 -2.98
C LEU A 64 -2.41 -3.95 -3.94
N THR A 65 -2.76 -3.44 -5.10
CA THR A 65 -3.40 -4.23 -6.15
C THR A 65 -2.68 -4.03 -7.45
N ALA A 66 -2.57 -5.09 -8.25
CA ALA A 66 -1.93 -5.04 -9.55
C ALA A 66 -2.97 -5.14 -10.65
N GLU A 67 -2.70 -4.43 -11.73
CA GLU A 67 -3.38 -4.57 -13.00
C GLU A 67 -2.31 -4.91 -14.04
N HIS A 68 -2.72 -5.18 -15.28
CA HIS A 68 -1.77 -5.59 -16.30
C HIS A 68 -0.67 -4.55 -16.58
N ASP A 69 -1.01 -3.29 -16.49
CA ASP A 69 -0.13 -2.18 -16.86
C ASP A 69 0.18 -1.22 -15.72
N GLN A 70 -0.32 -1.47 -14.52
CA GLN A 70 -0.11 -0.57 -13.40
C GLN A 70 -0.31 -1.24 -12.06
N VAL A 71 0.21 -0.59 -11.03
CA VAL A 71 0.02 -0.97 -9.62
C VAL A 71 -0.72 0.17 -8.93
N LYS A 72 -1.67 -0.18 -8.10
CA LYS A 72 -2.42 0.80 -7.32
C LYS A 72 -2.15 0.58 -5.83
N ILE A 73 -1.80 1.64 -5.13
CA ILE A 73 -1.71 1.64 -3.67
C ILE A 73 -2.87 2.47 -3.15
N GLY A 74 -3.73 1.85 -2.36
CA GLY A 74 -4.90 2.53 -1.79
C GLY A 74 -4.71 2.83 -0.32
N PHE A 75 -5.22 3.99 0.10
CA PHE A 75 -5.22 4.45 1.50
C PHE A 75 -6.64 4.80 1.89
N ILE A 76 -7.22 4.05 2.82
CA ILE A 76 -8.62 4.22 3.24
C ILE A 76 -8.89 5.63 3.77
N PHE A 77 -7.93 6.20 4.50
CA PHE A 77 -8.05 7.55 5.06
C PHE A 77 -7.08 8.53 4.39
N GLY A 78 -6.77 8.30 3.11
CA GLY A 78 -5.81 9.12 2.39
C GLY A 78 -6.14 10.61 2.35
N ALA A 79 -7.44 10.98 2.36
CA ALA A 79 -7.84 12.38 2.37
C ALA A 79 -7.40 13.14 3.63
N PHE A 80 -7.11 12.41 4.71
CA PHE A 80 -6.71 12.99 5.99
C PHE A 80 -5.21 12.84 6.27
N MET A 81 -4.47 12.32 5.30
CA MET A 81 -3.02 12.14 5.42
C MET A 81 -2.28 13.35 4.90
N ASP A 82 -1.06 13.55 5.42
CA ASP A 82 -0.15 14.51 4.84
C ASP A 82 0.33 13.99 3.48
N ASP A 83 0.22 14.83 2.47
CA ASP A 83 0.64 14.54 1.10
C ASP A 83 1.39 15.75 0.53
N PRO A 84 2.59 16.03 1.05
CA PRO A 84 3.31 17.26 0.69
C PRO A 84 3.71 17.33 -0.78
N LEU A 85 3.84 16.20 -1.46
CA LEU A 85 4.21 16.17 -2.88
C LEU A 85 2.99 16.08 -3.81
N GLY A 86 1.78 16.01 -3.26
CA GLY A 86 0.57 15.95 -4.06
C GLY A 86 0.44 14.67 -4.88
N LEU A 87 0.89 13.54 -4.35
CA LEU A 87 0.92 12.27 -5.08
C LEU A 87 -0.43 11.55 -5.08
N LEU A 88 -1.26 11.78 -4.07
CA LEU A 88 -2.51 11.06 -3.91
C LEU A 88 -3.58 11.58 -4.86
N GLN A 89 -4.34 10.63 -5.41
CA GLN A 89 -5.43 10.88 -6.36
C GLN A 89 -6.75 10.41 -5.77
N GLY A 90 -7.84 10.92 -6.31
CA GLY A 90 -9.19 10.50 -5.95
C GLY A 90 -10.02 11.65 -5.39
N GLU A 91 -11.34 11.44 -5.39
CA GLU A 91 -12.32 12.45 -5.01
C GLU A 91 -13.29 11.97 -3.93
N GLN A 92 -13.10 10.73 -3.44
CA GLN A 92 -13.96 10.20 -2.39
C GLN A 92 -13.71 10.95 -1.09
N LYS A 93 -14.66 10.89 -0.19
CA LYS A 93 -14.61 11.63 1.08
C LYS A 93 -13.38 11.27 1.92
N ALA A 94 -12.99 10.01 1.95
CA ALA A 94 -11.87 9.54 2.77
C ALA A 94 -10.78 8.87 1.96
N LYS A 95 -11.13 8.03 1.01
CA LYS A 95 -10.17 7.19 0.27
C LYS A 95 -9.36 7.99 -0.74
N ARG A 96 -8.07 7.66 -0.83
CA ARG A 96 -7.17 8.14 -1.88
C ARG A 96 -6.32 6.99 -2.37
N TYR A 97 -5.69 7.18 -3.51
CA TYR A 97 -4.85 6.16 -4.11
C TYR A 97 -3.70 6.77 -4.89
N LEU A 98 -2.73 5.93 -5.21
CA LEU A 98 -1.56 6.26 -6.00
C LEU A 98 -1.41 5.20 -7.09
N ILE A 99 -1.14 5.63 -8.32
CA ILE A 99 -0.90 4.73 -9.46
C ILE A 99 0.59 4.73 -9.78
N LEU A 100 1.16 3.53 -9.93
CA LEU A 100 2.56 3.32 -10.29
C LEU A 100 2.60 2.44 -11.53
N ASP A 101 3.22 2.91 -12.60
CA ASP A 101 3.24 2.20 -13.88
C ASP A 101 4.64 2.02 -14.48
N ASP A 102 5.65 2.66 -13.93
CA ASP A 102 7.02 2.58 -14.40
C ASP A 102 7.95 2.55 -13.19
N PHE A 103 8.67 1.44 -13.01
CA PHE A 103 9.57 1.24 -11.86
C PHE A 103 10.56 2.40 -11.69
N GLU A 104 11.17 2.84 -12.80
CA GLU A 104 12.17 3.91 -12.74
C GLU A 104 11.61 5.27 -12.37
N SER A 105 10.30 5.47 -12.58
CA SER A 105 9.62 6.73 -12.28
C SER A 105 8.91 6.73 -10.94
N VAL A 106 8.93 5.63 -10.21
CA VAL A 106 8.25 5.55 -8.90
C VAL A 106 8.95 6.51 -7.92
N PRO A 107 8.19 7.44 -7.31
CA PRO A 107 8.75 8.35 -6.31
C PRO A 107 8.87 7.63 -4.96
N TRP A 108 9.83 6.72 -4.84
CA TRP A 108 9.95 5.80 -3.69
C TRP A 108 10.00 6.52 -2.35
N GLU A 109 10.73 7.64 -2.26
CA GLU A 109 10.78 8.41 -1.00
C GLU A 109 9.42 9.02 -0.65
N GLY A 110 8.70 9.51 -1.68
CA GLY A 110 7.35 10.03 -1.49
C GLY A 110 6.37 8.95 -1.06
N VAL A 111 6.46 7.76 -1.66
CA VAL A 111 5.64 6.61 -1.28
C VAL A 111 5.93 6.21 0.17
N LYS A 112 7.20 6.22 0.55
CA LYS A 112 7.62 5.91 1.92
C LYS A 112 7.00 6.87 2.92
N GLU A 113 7.00 8.17 2.62
CA GLU A 113 6.36 9.17 3.48
C GLU A 113 4.85 8.96 3.59
N LEU A 114 4.20 8.57 2.49
CA LEU A 114 2.77 8.26 2.52
C LEU A 114 2.48 7.04 3.41
N VAL A 115 3.28 6.00 3.31
CA VAL A 115 3.14 4.82 4.17
C VAL A 115 3.34 5.18 5.64
N ARG A 116 4.35 6.01 5.91
CA ARG A 116 4.62 6.51 7.28
C ARG A 116 3.44 7.31 7.81
N SER A 117 2.89 8.19 7.00
CA SER A 117 1.71 8.99 7.35
C SER A 117 0.50 8.09 7.60
N ALA A 118 0.28 7.09 6.74
CA ALA A 118 -0.83 6.15 6.88
C ALA A 118 -0.74 5.35 8.19
N ALA A 119 0.46 4.93 8.56
CA ALA A 119 0.69 4.17 9.79
C ALA A 119 0.42 5.02 11.05
N ALA A 120 0.48 6.35 10.93
CA ALA A 120 0.27 7.28 12.05
C ALA A 120 -1.17 7.81 12.13
N VAL A 121 -2.02 7.53 11.14
CA VAL A 121 -3.41 8.01 11.16
C VAL A 121 -4.20 7.33 12.27
N ASP A 122 -4.88 8.14 13.08
CA ASP A 122 -5.81 7.66 14.09
C ASP A 122 -7.25 7.91 13.60
N PRO A 123 -7.96 6.86 13.14
CA PRO A 123 -9.30 7.04 12.60
C PRO A 123 -10.32 7.53 13.64
N THR A 124 -10.04 7.41 14.92
CA THR A 124 -10.96 7.89 15.95
C THR A 124 -11.06 9.40 15.98
N THR A 125 -10.12 10.12 15.36
CA THR A 125 -10.15 11.59 15.29
C THR A 125 -11.15 12.11 14.28
N PHE A 126 -11.70 11.24 13.39
CA PHE A 126 -12.61 11.64 12.31
C PHE A 126 -14.08 11.27 12.59
N TYR A 127 -14.33 10.53 13.63
CA TYR A 127 -15.66 10.01 13.94
C TYR A 127 -16.16 10.50 15.29
#